data_b191ea7f8a0263e38208905930358a8f
#
_entry.id   b191ea7f8a0263e38208905930358a8f
#
_cell.length_a   1.000
_cell.length_b   1.000
_cell.length_c   1.000
_cell.angle_alpha   90.00
_cell.angle_beta   90.00
_cell.angle_gamma   90.00
#
_symmetry.space_group_name_H-M   'P 1'
#
loop_
_entity.id
_entity.type
_entity.pdbx_description
1 polymer ?
#
loop_
_entity_poly.entity_id
_entity_poly.type
_entity_poly.pdbx_seq_one_letter_code
_entity_poly.pdbx_strand_id
1 'polypeptide(L)'
;AIGTMAHSWIQFFDNEYEAFKAYAEVYPDNCTLLIDTYDILNSGLVNAIRVAKEVLEPAGKRLKGVRIDSGDLAYFSKKIRKTLDAHDMKDCKIVVSNSVDEFLMQSLKKQNASIDSYGVGERMITSKSDPVFGGVYKLAAVQNDAGEFVPKIKISENVEKITNPGRKKLWRIYSRETGYALADLITMYDEEVNGDEPFAYVDPVKPWKKMKFENVDVKELQVPIFRDGKLVYDKPELDAIKAYVTEQLDHQIWEEEQRFTNPHIHYVDLSKKLYEVKEEMLSQGQGELH
;
A
#
# COMPACT_ATOMS: atom_id res chain seq x y z
N ALA A 1 -10.05 -1.54 15.58
CA ALA A 1 -10.46 -0.13 15.44
C ALA A 1 -10.44 0.52 16.81
N ILE A 2 -9.86 1.71 16.92
CA ILE A 2 -9.84 2.49 18.16
C ILE A 2 -10.72 3.71 17.90
N GLY A 3 -11.77 3.89 18.70
CA GLY A 3 -12.67 5.03 18.65
C GLY A 3 -12.37 6.02 19.78
N THR A 4 -12.78 7.26 19.58
CA THR A 4 -12.83 8.29 20.60
C THR A 4 -14.23 8.92 20.56
N MET A 5 -14.36 10.23 20.56
CA MET A 5 -15.64 10.93 20.47
C MET A 5 -15.75 11.72 19.17
N ALA A 6 -16.97 12.15 18.84
CA ALA A 6 -17.23 13.11 17.78
C ALA A 6 -17.39 14.52 18.35
N HIS A 7 -17.23 15.56 17.51
CA HIS A 7 -17.50 16.94 17.91
C HIS A 7 -18.93 17.15 18.43
N SER A 8 -19.91 16.42 17.85
CA SER A 8 -21.31 16.44 18.31
C SER A 8 -21.49 15.99 19.74
N TRP A 9 -20.64 15.09 20.26
CA TRP A 9 -20.63 14.72 21.67
C TRP A 9 -20.33 15.94 22.54
N ILE A 10 -19.30 16.71 22.19
CA ILE A 10 -18.89 17.89 22.96
C ILE A 10 -19.94 18.97 22.86
N GLN A 11 -20.53 19.19 21.69
CA GLN A 11 -21.59 20.17 21.47
C GLN A 11 -22.91 19.84 22.18
N PHE A 12 -23.12 18.59 22.58
CA PHE A 12 -24.30 18.15 23.31
C PHE A 12 -24.32 18.65 24.74
N PHE A 13 -23.15 18.94 25.33
CA PHE A 13 -23.01 19.42 26.71
C PHE A 13 -22.97 20.96 26.77
N ASP A 14 -23.30 21.52 27.93
CA ASP A 14 -23.26 22.95 28.15
C ASP A 14 -21.88 23.59 28.01
N ASN A 15 -20.84 22.79 28.26
CA ASN A 15 -19.44 23.18 28.06
C ASN A 15 -18.55 21.97 27.85
N GLU A 16 -17.35 22.23 27.32
CA GLU A 16 -16.39 21.22 26.93
C GLU A 16 -15.83 20.39 28.09
N TYR A 17 -15.68 21.01 29.28
CA TYR A 17 -15.22 20.29 30.47
C TYR A 17 -16.20 19.20 30.89
N GLU A 18 -17.51 19.51 30.95
CA GLU A 18 -18.52 18.50 31.29
C GLU A 18 -18.59 17.34 30.27
N ALA A 19 -18.42 17.64 29.01
CA ALA A 19 -18.34 16.63 27.97
C ALA A 19 -17.14 15.69 28.16
N PHE A 20 -15.98 16.24 28.45
CA PHE A 20 -14.76 15.48 28.70
C PHE A 20 -14.83 14.66 29.98
N LYS A 21 -15.39 15.25 31.06
CA LYS A 21 -15.61 14.58 32.33
C LYS A 21 -16.53 13.38 32.17
N ALA A 22 -17.68 13.55 31.54
CA ALA A 22 -18.63 12.47 31.29
C ALA A 22 -17.99 11.33 30.48
N TYR A 23 -17.16 11.64 29.47
CA TYR A 23 -16.44 10.64 28.71
C TYR A 23 -15.38 9.91 29.56
N ALA A 24 -14.62 10.63 30.37
CA ALA A 24 -13.58 10.06 31.23
C ALA A 24 -14.18 9.13 32.31
N GLU A 25 -15.36 9.44 32.84
CA GLU A 25 -16.06 8.58 33.79
C GLU A 25 -16.53 7.25 33.20
N VAL A 26 -16.91 7.25 31.89
CA VAL A 26 -17.34 6.03 31.17
C VAL A 26 -16.18 5.22 30.68
N TYR A 27 -15.10 5.87 30.20
CA TYR A 27 -13.94 5.22 29.57
C TYR A 27 -12.61 5.58 30.25
N PRO A 28 -12.44 5.35 31.57
CA PRO A 28 -11.28 5.82 32.32
C PRO A 28 -9.97 5.17 31.89
N ASP A 29 -10.01 3.92 31.36
CA ASP A 29 -8.82 3.18 30.92
C ASP A 29 -8.39 3.50 29.50
N ASN A 30 -9.29 4.06 28.68
CA ASN A 30 -9.07 4.38 27.27
C ASN A 30 -9.48 5.81 26.90
N CYS A 31 -9.34 6.74 27.84
CA CYS A 31 -9.77 8.13 27.66
C CYS A 31 -8.85 8.85 26.66
N THR A 32 -9.37 9.15 25.47
CA THR A 32 -8.77 10.03 24.47
C THR A 32 -9.76 11.14 24.13
N LEU A 33 -9.37 12.40 24.33
CA LEU A 33 -10.23 13.56 24.26
C LEU A 33 -10.02 14.36 22.97
N LEU A 34 -11.10 14.68 22.25
CA LEU A 34 -11.08 15.49 21.03
C LEU A 34 -11.10 16.97 21.41
N ILE A 35 -9.98 17.66 21.18
CA ILE A 35 -9.72 18.98 21.79
C ILE A 35 -9.88 20.18 20.85
N ASP A 36 -10.34 19.96 19.63
CA ASP A 36 -10.43 20.99 18.59
C ASP A 36 -11.87 21.39 18.21
N THR A 37 -12.83 21.15 19.12
CA THR A 37 -14.23 21.54 18.86
C THR A 37 -14.38 23.06 18.83
N TYR A 38 -13.70 23.79 19.73
CA TYR A 38 -13.78 25.24 19.83
C TYR A 38 -12.41 25.91 19.67
N ASP A 39 -11.55 25.83 20.69
CA ASP A 39 -10.19 26.36 20.67
C ASP A 39 -9.21 25.33 21.24
N ILE A 40 -8.32 24.84 20.41
CA ILE A 40 -7.39 23.78 20.76
C ILE A 40 -6.54 24.10 21.99
N LEU A 41 -5.94 25.29 22.03
CA LEU A 41 -4.94 25.65 23.05
C LEU A 41 -5.53 26.31 24.28
N ASN A 42 -6.57 27.15 24.09
CA ASN A 42 -7.13 27.96 25.16
C ASN A 42 -8.36 27.33 25.81
N SER A 43 -8.97 26.30 25.21
CA SER A 43 -10.12 25.57 25.74
C SER A 43 -9.87 24.07 25.80
N GLY A 44 -9.77 23.39 24.65
CA GLY A 44 -9.72 21.93 24.58
C GLY A 44 -8.57 21.32 25.37
N LEU A 45 -7.35 21.76 25.15
CA LEU A 45 -6.16 21.27 25.87
C LEU A 45 -6.22 21.59 27.37
N VAL A 46 -6.69 22.79 27.73
CA VAL A 46 -6.84 23.21 29.13
C VAL A 46 -7.84 22.31 29.84
N ASN A 47 -9.02 22.10 29.26
CA ASN A 47 -10.07 21.25 29.84
C ASN A 47 -9.65 19.77 29.87
N ALA A 48 -8.91 19.28 28.86
CA ALA A 48 -8.38 17.92 28.85
C ALA A 48 -7.40 17.69 30.03
N ILE A 49 -6.47 18.62 30.24
CA ILE A 49 -5.54 18.57 31.39
C ILE A 49 -6.30 18.67 32.73
N ARG A 50 -7.29 19.52 32.80
CA ARG A 50 -8.12 19.65 33.97
C ARG A 50 -8.85 18.34 34.30
N VAL A 51 -9.50 17.70 33.33
CA VAL A 51 -10.19 16.40 33.52
C VAL A 51 -9.19 15.31 33.90
N ALA A 52 -8.00 15.30 33.30
CA ALA A 52 -6.94 14.35 33.67
C ALA A 52 -6.61 14.45 35.17
N LYS A 53 -6.46 15.67 35.71
CA LYS A 53 -6.08 15.93 37.11
C LYS A 53 -7.24 15.79 38.10
N GLU A 54 -8.42 16.24 37.71
CA GLU A 54 -9.58 16.28 38.65
C GLU A 54 -10.39 14.98 38.64
N VAL A 55 -10.37 14.20 37.55
CA VAL A 55 -11.20 13.01 37.37
C VAL A 55 -10.37 11.73 37.26
N LEU A 56 -9.39 11.67 36.34
CA LEU A 56 -8.66 10.44 36.06
C LEU A 56 -7.61 10.13 37.15
N GLU A 57 -6.76 11.08 37.50
CA GLU A 57 -5.69 10.87 38.49
C GLU A 57 -6.24 10.45 39.89
N PRO A 58 -7.31 11.05 40.43
CA PRO A 58 -7.92 10.59 41.69
C PRO A 58 -8.46 9.15 41.60
N ALA A 59 -8.86 8.71 40.41
CA ALA A 59 -9.29 7.33 40.15
C ALA A 59 -8.12 6.37 39.88
N GLY A 60 -6.86 6.82 39.99
CA GLY A 60 -5.66 6.03 39.66
C GLY A 60 -5.48 5.77 38.16
N LYS A 61 -6.04 6.61 37.31
CA LYS A 61 -6.01 6.50 35.86
C LYS A 61 -5.23 7.64 35.23
N ARG A 62 -4.86 7.47 33.95
CA ARG A 62 -4.12 8.46 33.16
C ARG A 62 -4.85 8.78 31.89
N LEU A 63 -4.82 10.05 31.46
CA LEU A 63 -5.29 10.43 30.14
C LEU A 63 -4.44 9.75 29.07
N LYS A 64 -5.06 8.93 28.23
CA LYS A 64 -4.36 8.15 27.21
C LYS A 64 -3.92 8.98 26.01
N GLY A 65 -4.74 9.95 25.63
CA GLY A 65 -4.42 10.81 24.50
C GLY A 65 -5.31 12.01 24.36
N VAL A 66 -4.87 12.92 23.50
CA VAL A 66 -5.65 14.00 22.93
C VAL A 66 -5.69 13.86 21.42
N ARG A 67 -6.83 14.18 20.81
CA ARG A 67 -7.05 14.11 19.37
C ARG A 67 -7.30 15.49 18.79
N ILE A 68 -6.67 15.80 17.66
CA ILE A 68 -6.93 16.97 16.84
C ILE A 68 -7.33 16.54 15.42
N ASP A 69 -8.37 17.17 14.88
CA ASP A 69 -9.02 16.83 13.61
C ASP A 69 -9.01 18.01 12.62
N SER A 70 -8.42 19.15 13.01
CA SER A 70 -8.43 20.40 12.24
C SER A 70 -7.21 21.27 12.48
N GLY A 71 -7.03 22.28 11.61
CA GLY A 71 -5.98 23.28 11.70
C GLY A 71 -4.60 22.80 11.24
N ASP A 72 -3.54 23.56 11.61
CA ASP A 72 -2.16 23.19 11.33
C ASP A 72 -1.68 22.10 12.32
N LEU A 73 -1.78 20.85 11.87
CA LEU A 73 -1.46 19.68 12.70
C LEU A 73 0.00 19.67 13.18
N ALA A 74 0.94 20.16 12.37
CA ALA A 74 2.35 20.20 12.75
C ALA A 74 2.59 21.24 13.84
N TYR A 75 2.02 22.43 13.70
CA TYR A 75 2.11 23.49 14.68
C TYR A 75 1.45 23.09 16.00
N PHE A 76 0.18 22.65 15.93
CA PHE A 76 -0.59 22.31 17.13
C PHE A 76 0.01 21.12 17.89
N SER A 77 0.44 20.06 17.20
CA SER A 77 1.01 18.89 17.87
C SER A 77 2.26 19.24 18.69
N LYS A 78 3.11 20.12 18.18
CA LYS A 78 4.31 20.60 18.92
C LYS A 78 3.93 21.44 20.14
N LYS A 79 2.93 22.32 20.03
CA LYS A 79 2.45 23.13 21.15
C LYS A 79 1.78 22.26 22.22
N ILE A 80 0.93 21.34 21.81
CA ILE A 80 0.27 20.38 22.68
C ILE A 80 1.29 19.54 23.44
N ARG A 81 2.28 18.98 22.75
CA ARG A 81 3.35 18.17 23.37
C ARG A 81 4.09 18.94 24.42
N LYS A 82 4.51 20.17 24.11
CA LYS A 82 5.19 21.06 25.07
C LYS A 82 4.33 21.32 26.32
N THR A 83 3.04 21.55 26.14
CA THR A 83 2.13 21.82 27.25
C THR A 83 1.87 20.57 28.10
N LEU A 84 1.65 19.42 27.46
CA LEU A 84 1.47 18.15 28.16
C LEU A 84 2.71 17.77 28.99
N ASP A 85 3.91 17.97 28.42
CA ASP A 85 5.17 17.69 29.12
C ASP A 85 5.36 18.60 30.35
N ALA A 86 4.95 19.86 30.26
CA ALA A 86 5.00 20.81 31.37
C ALA A 86 4.00 20.46 32.52
N HIS A 87 3.02 19.60 32.23
CA HIS A 87 2.04 19.10 33.20
C HIS A 87 2.28 17.65 33.64
N ASP A 88 3.48 17.09 33.41
CA ASP A 88 3.87 15.70 33.73
C ASP A 88 3.04 14.62 33.00
N MET A 89 2.57 14.95 31.78
CA MET A 89 1.75 14.07 30.94
C MET A 89 2.53 13.60 29.70
N LYS A 90 3.79 13.18 29.86
CA LYS A 90 4.66 12.69 28.77
C LYS A 90 4.13 11.41 28.12
N ASP A 91 3.38 10.63 28.86
CA ASP A 91 2.73 9.40 28.42
C ASP A 91 1.44 9.61 27.63
N CYS A 92 0.85 10.80 27.69
CA CYS A 92 -0.34 11.16 26.93
C CYS A 92 -0.02 11.25 25.43
N LYS A 93 -0.74 10.50 24.62
CA LYS A 93 -0.53 10.40 23.17
C LYS A 93 -1.21 11.52 22.40
N ILE A 94 -0.62 11.95 21.30
CA ILE A 94 -1.22 12.91 20.37
C ILE A 94 -1.68 12.16 19.13
N VAL A 95 -3.00 12.14 18.92
CA VAL A 95 -3.67 11.50 17.80
C VAL A 95 -4.14 12.56 16.83
N VAL A 96 -3.85 12.40 15.55
CA VAL A 96 -4.35 13.28 14.50
C VAL A 96 -5.25 12.53 13.53
N SER A 97 -6.24 13.22 13.01
CA SER A 97 -7.15 12.73 11.99
C SER A 97 -7.43 13.87 10.99
N ASN A 98 -8.44 13.76 10.15
CA ASN A 98 -8.76 14.68 9.07
C ASN A 98 -7.95 14.46 7.79
N SER A 99 -8.56 13.74 6.87
CA SER A 99 -8.05 13.55 5.51
C SER A 99 -6.58 13.07 5.44
N VAL A 100 -6.16 12.32 6.46
CA VAL A 100 -4.79 11.80 6.55
C VAL A 100 -4.56 10.77 5.44
N ASP A 101 -3.49 11.00 4.68
CA ASP A 101 -2.96 10.10 3.68
C ASP A 101 -1.43 9.99 3.79
N GLU A 102 -0.83 9.16 2.95
CA GLU A 102 0.61 8.92 2.92
C GLU A 102 1.43 10.19 2.70
N PHE A 103 0.94 11.11 1.87
CA PHE A 103 1.65 12.37 1.57
C PHE A 103 1.60 13.34 2.75
N LEU A 104 0.44 13.47 3.39
CA LEU A 104 0.30 14.30 4.59
C LEU A 104 1.16 13.74 5.72
N MET A 105 1.15 12.43 5.95
CA MET A 105 2.00 11.78 6.97
C MET A 105 3.48 12.05 6.71
N GLN A 106 3.95 11.92 5.47
CA GLN A 106 5.33 12.22 5.11
C GLN A 106 5.66 13.70 5.36
N SER A 107 4.75 14.62 5.00
CA SER A 107 4.90 16.05 5.24
C SER A 107 5.01 16.39 6.73
N LEU A 108 4.10 15.82 7.54
CA LEU A 108 4.10 16.03 9.00
C LEU A 108 5.38 15.50 9.65
N LYS A 109 5.89 14.35 9.21
CA LYS A 109 7.19 13.82 9.65
C LYS A 109 8.35 14.76 9.29
N LYS A 110 8.41 15.27 8.05
CA LYS A 110 9.44 16.22 7.62
C LYS A 110 9.39 17.53 8.42
N GLN A 111 8.23 17.93 8.89
CA GLN A 111 8.03 19.10 9.75
C GLN A 111 8.35 18.83 11.23
N ASN A 112 8.77 17.62 11.59
CA ASN A 112 8.99 17.18 12.98
C ASN A 112 7.74 17.39 13.85
N ALA A 113 6.55 17.06 13.34
CA ALA A 113 5.33 17.08 14.11
C ALA A 113 5.39 16.07 15.26
N SER A 114 4.85 16.45 16.42
CA SER A 114 4.84 15.61 17.64
C SER A 114 3.58 14.75 17.66
N ILE A 115 3.50 13.75 16.76
CA ILE A 115 2.32 12.91 16.57
C ILE A 115 2.68 11.47 16.89
N ASP A 116 1.87 10.82 17.73
CA ASP A 116 2.05 9.43 18.12
C ASP A 116 1.22 8.47 17.28
N SER A 117 0.05 8.91 16.78
CA SER A 117 -0.89 8.06 16.04
C SER A 117 -1.70 8.84 15.03
N TYR A 118 -2.07 8.17 13.94
CA TYR A 118 -2.84 8.73 12.85
C TYR A 118 -4.16 7.98 12.68
N GLY A 119 -5.27 8.72 12.68
CA GLY A 119 -6.58 8.22 12.28
C GLY A 119 -6.74 8.33 10.77
N VAL A 120 -6.56 7.24 10.05
CA VAL A 120 -6.71 7.17 8.60
C VAL A 120 -8.01 6.45 8.26
N GLY A 121 -8.88 7.10 7.51
CA GLY A 121 -10.21 6.58 7.17
C GLY A 121 -10.45 6.57 5.67
N GLU A 122 -11.23 7.54 5.17
CA GLU A 122 -11.69 7.64 3.78
C GLU A 122 -10.56 7.46 2.75
N ARG A 123 -9.42 8.13 2.96
CA ARG A 123 -8.29 8.08 2.04
C ARG A 123 -7.75 6.66 1.84
N MET A 124 -7.71 5.87 2.91
CA MET A 124 -7.22 4.49 2.88
C MET A 124 -8.25 3.54 2.28
N ILE A 125 -9.51 3.58 2.73
CA ILE A 125 -10.53 2.63 2.25
C ILE A 125 -10.97 2.88 0.81
N THR A 126 -10.79 4.09 0.29
CA THR A 126 -11.04 4.41 -1.12
C THR A 126 -9.79 4.28 -1.99
N SER A 127 -8.62 3.98 -1.41
CA SER A 127 -7.32 4.03 -2.10
C SER A 127 -7.16 5.32 -2.91
N LYS A 128 -7.43 6.47 -2.31
CA LYS A 128 -7.71 7.74 -3.00
C LYS A 128 -6.62 8.18 -3.98
N SER A 129 -5.36 7.86 -3.71
CA SER A 129 -4.24 8.17 -4.60
C SER A 129 -4.25 7.33 -5.88
N ASP A 130 -4.75 6.09 -5.82
CA ASP A 130 -4.92 5.18 -6.96
C ASP A 130 -6.10 4.23 -6.71
N PRO A 131 -7.35 4.68 -6.93
CA PRO A 131 -8.55 3.97 -6.51
C PRO A 131 -8.93 2.78 -7.40
N VAL A 132 -8.30 2.64 -8.56
CA VAL A 132 -8.65 1.61 -9.55
C VAL A 132 -7.42 0.96 -10.13
N PHE A 133 -7.33 -0.37 -9.99
CA PHE A 133 -6.39 -1.15 -10.80
C PHE A 133 -6.88 -1.16 -12.25
N GLY A 134 -6.16 -0.47 -13.15
CA GLY A 134 -6.49 -0.40 -14.57
C GLY A 134 -6.27 -1.74 -15.26
N GLY A 135 -7.23 -2.66 -15.15
CA GLY A 135 -7.20 -3.95 -15.81
C GLY A 135 -7.80 -3.91 -17.20
N VAL A 136 -7.12 -4.54 -18.17
CA VAL A 136 -7.66 -4.74 -19.52
C VAL A 136 -7.51 -6.21 -19.91
N TYR A 137 -8.62 -6.83 -20.29
CA TYR A 137 -8.61 -8.19 -20.83
C TYR A 137 -8.30 -8.17 -22.31
N LYS A 138 -7.27 -8.91 -22.75
CA LYS A 138 -6.84 -8.98 -24.16
C LYS A 138 -6.66 -10.41 -24.61
N LEU A 139 -7.17 -10.71 -25.81
CA LEU A 139 -6.96 -11.99 -26.47
C LEU A 139 -5.46 -12.13 -26.85
N ALA A 140 -4.84 -13.18 -26.36
CA ALA A 140 -3.42 -13.48 -26.63
C ALA A 140 -3.18 -14.79 -27.35
N ALA A 141 -4.12 -15.74 -27.28
CA ALA A 141 -4.07 -17.00 -28.01
C ALA A 141 -5.48 -17.58 -28.19
N VAL A 142 -5.66 -18.43 -29.20
CA VAL A 142 -6.86 -19.22 -29.45
C VAL A 142 -6.44 -20.67 -29.63
N GLN A 143 -7.18 -21.60 -29.05
CA GLN A 143 -6.94 -23.01 -29.26
C GLN A 143 -7.54 -23.45 -30.61
N ASN A 144 -6.76 -24.12 -31.45
CA ASN A 144 -7.23 -24.71 -32.72
C ASN A 144 -7.89 -26.06 -32.50
N ASP A 145 -8.42 -26.66 -33.56
CA ASP A 145 -9.09 -27.98 -33.52
C ASP A 145 -8.15 -29.12 -33.08
N ALA A 146 -6.85 -28.97 -33.25
CA ALA A 146 -5.83 -29.90 -32.76
C ALA A 146 -5.48 -29.73 -31.27
N GLY A 147 -6.08 -28.74 -30.60
CA GLY A 147 -5.81 -28.43 -29.19
C GLY A 147 -4.57 -27.54 -28.95
N GLU A 148 -3.95 -27.03 -30.00
CA GLU A 148 -2.76 -26.19 -29.91
C GLU A 148 -3.13 -24.73 -29.74
N PHE A 149 -2.38 -23.99 -28.89
CA PHE A 149 -2.58 -22.56 -28.68
C PHE A 149 -1.88 -21.74 -29.77
N VAL A 150 -2.67 -21.18 -30.67
CA VAL A 150 -2.21 -20.29 -31.74
C VAL A 150 -2.10 -18.86 -31.19
N PRO A 151 -0.92 -18.25 -31.20
CA PRO A 151 -0.75 -16.88 -30.71
C PRO A 151 -1.61 -15.87 -31.49
N LYS A 152 -2.09 -14.85 -30.76
CA LYS A 152 -2.80 -13.69 -31.32
C LYS A 152 -2.19 -12.41 -30.77
N ILE A 153 -2.11 -11.40 -31.62
CA ILE A 153 -1.55 -10.10 -31.25
C ILE A 153 -2.50 -8.97 -31.67
N LYS A 154 -2.58 -7.95 -30.83
CA LYS A 154 -3.15 -6.65 -31.22
C LYS A 154 -2.01 -5.70 -31.52
N ILE A 155 -1.94 -5.16 -32.72
CA ILE A 155 -1.03 -4.11 -33.14
C ILE A 155 -1.66 -2.76 -32.84
N SER A 156 -0.92 -1.80 -32.32
CA SER A 156 -1.38 -0.46 -31.98
C SER A 156 -0.26 0.53 -32.22
N GLU A 157 -0.59 1.75 -32.62
CA GLU A 157 0.36 2.87 -32.73
C GLU A 157 1.01 3.20 -31.38
N ASN A 158 0.28 3.01 -30.26
CA ASN A 158 0.89 3.08 -28.94
C ASN A 158 1.53 1.73 -28.57
N VAL A 159 2.85 1.71 -28.48
CA VAL A 159 3.67 0.52 -28.19
C VAL A 159 3.25 -0.17 -26.88
N GLU A 160 2.87 0.60 -25.85
CA GLU A 160 2.40 0.07 -24.57
C GLU A 160 1.08 -0.72 -24.69
N LYS A 161 0.31 -0.48 -25.76
CA LYS A 161 -0.94 -1.18 -26.04
C LYS A 161 -0.78 -2.44 -26.90
N ILE A 162 0.43 -2.70 -27.38
CA ILE A 162 0.75 -3.93 -28.10
C ILE A 162 0.78 -5.09 -27.12
N THR A 163 -0.02 -6.13 -27.39
CA THR A 163 -0.08 -7.30 -26.51
C THR A 163 1.12 -8.23 -26.69
N ASN A 164 1.52 -8.90 -25.62
CA ASN A 164 2.44 -10.03 -25.74
C ASN A 164 1.62 -11.26 -26.16
N PRO A 165 1.90 -11.89 -27.33
CA PRO A 165 1.11 -12.98 -27.87
C PRO A 165 1.34 -14.31 -27.12
N GLY A 166 0.45 -15.28 -27.35
CA GLY A 166 0.60 -16.64 -26.89
C GLY A 166 0.10 -16.90 -25.47
N ARG A 167 0.00 -18.18 -25.12
CA ARG A 167 -0.21 -18.64 -23.74
C ARG A 167 1.11 -18.52 -23.00
N LYS A 168 1.11 -17.93 -21.77
CA LYS A 168 2.33 -17.46 -21.10
C LYS A 168 2.38 -17.88 -19.64
N LYS A 169 3.58 -17.93 -19.08
CA LYS A 169 3.88 -17.96 -17.65
C LYS A 169 4.53 -16.66 -17.22
N LEU A 170 4.40 -16.34 -15.94
CA LEU A 170 5.05 -15.20 -15.30
C LEU A 170 5.89 -15.71 -14.14
N TRP A 171 7.17 -15.37 -14.17
CA TRP A 171 8.16 -15.77 -13.19
C TRP A 171 8.73 -14.56 -12.47
N ARG A 172 8.99 -14.68 -11.17
CA ARG A 172 9.80 -13.72 -10.43
C ARG A 172 11.15 -14.31 -10.09
N ILE A 173 12.17 -13.51 -10.33
CA ILE A 173 13.57 -13.85 -10.13
C ILE A 173 14.06 -13.21 -8.86
N TYR A 174 14.63 -14.01 -7.96
CA TYR A 174 15.14 -13.54 -6.66
C TYR A 174 16.63 -13.76 -6.55
N SER A 175 17.33 -12.82 -5.92
CA SER A 175 18.72 -13.01 -5.50
C SER A 175 18.80 -14.06 -4.40
N ARG A 176 19.60 -15.10 -4.58
CA ARG A 176 19.89 -16.08 -3.51
C ARG A 176 20.68 -15.49 -2.35
N GLU A 177 21.43 -14.42 -2.60
CA GLU A 177 22.23 -13.75 -1.59
C GLU A 177 21.37 -12.89 -0.66
N THR A 178 20.43 -12.13 -1.22
CA THR A 178 19.68 -11.12 -0.47
C THR A 178 18.19 -11.46 -0.27
N GLY A 179 17.63 -12.40 -1.04
CA GLY A 179 16.21 -12.71 -1.05
C GLY A 179 15.34 -11.69 -1.82
N TYR A 180 15.90 -10.56 -2.25
CA TYR A 180 15.14 -9.53 -2.96
C TYR A 180 14.83 -9.90 -4.40
N ALA A 181 13.66 -9.49 -4.88
CA ALA A 181 13.25 -9.64 -6.27
C ALA A 181 14.12 -8.77 -7.18
N LEU A 182 14.66 -9.36 -8.23
CA LEU A 182 15.52 -8.70 -9.21
C LEU A 182 14.75 -8.23 -10.43
N ALA A 183 13.83 -9.06 -10.92
CA ALA A 183 13.02 -8.81 -12.10
C ALA A 183 11.89 -9.83 -12.21
N ASP A 184 10.90 -9.56 -13.06
CA ASP A 184 9.90 -10.52 -13.50
C ASP A 184 10.15 -10.89 -14.98
N LEU A 185 9.95 -12.17 -15.31
CA LEU A 185 10.16 -12.72 -16.65
C LEU A 185 8.84 -13.30 -17.18
N ILE A 186 8.41 -12.87 -18.36
CA ILE A 186 7.29 -13.47 -19.08
C ILE A 186 7.83 -14.44 -20.11
N THR A 187 7.38 -15.69 -20.08
CA THR A 187 7.78 -16.74 -21.01
C THR A 187 6.59 -17.30 -21.80
N MET A 188 6.85 -18.01 -22.87
CA MET A 188 5.84 -18.91 -23.43
C MET A 188 5.53 -20.02 -22.41
N TYR A 189 4.32 -20.58 -22.46
CA TYR A 189 3.83 -21.54 -21.46
C TYR A 189 4.65 -22.84 -21.39
N ASP A 190 5.25 -23.23 -22.50
CA ASP A 190 6.08 -24.43 -22.65
C ASP A 190 7.56 -24.21 -22.27
N GLU A 191 7.93 -23.00 -21.88
CA GLU A 191 9.27 -22.72 -21.37
C GLU A 191 9.32 -22.99 -19.86
N GLU A 192 10.41 -23.59 -19.41
CA GLU A 192 10.77 -23.69 -18.00
C GLU A 192 12.01 -22.84 -17.74
N VAL A 193 12.06 -22.19 -16.58
CA VAL A 193 13.17 -21.34 -16.17
C VAL A 193 13.92 -22.02 -15.05
N ASN A 194 15.19 -22.33 -15.29
CA ASN A 194 16.09 -22.91 -14.30
C ASN A 194 17.04 -21.83 -13.78
N GLY A 195 16.95 -21.50 -12.49
CA GLY A 195 17.79 -20.48 -11.87
C GLY A 195 19.25 -20.88 -11.68
N ASP A 196 19.59 -22.18 -11.82
CA ASP A 196 20.97 -22.70 -11.73
C ASP A 196 21.73 -22.51 -13.04
N GLU A 197 21.02 -22.32 -14.16
CA GLU A 197 21.59 -22.12 -15.47
C GLU A 197 21.53 -20.66 -15.91
N PRO A 198 22.54 -20.16 -16.63
CA PRO A 198 22.50 -18.80 -17.12
C PRO A 198 21.38 -18.58 -18.14
N PHE A 199 20.53 -17.61 -17.90
CA PHE A 199 19.52 -17.16 -18.86
C PHE A 199 19.51 -15.64 -18.99
N ALA A 200 19.02 -15.16 -20.13
CA ALA A 200 18.88 -13.74 -20.39
C ALA A 200 17.44 -13.40 -20.75
N TYR A 201 17.04 -12.20 -20.42
CA TYR A 201 15.78 -11.65 -20.88
C TYR A 201 15.96 -10.46 -21.81
N VAL A 202 14.93 -10.11 -22.54
CA VAL A 202 14.93 -9.02 -23.51
C VAL A 202 13.92 -7.98 -23.11
N ASP A 203 14.37 -6.74 -22.89
CA ASP A 203 13.49 -5.58 -22.73
C ASP A 203 12.78 -5.33 -24.08
N PRO A 204 11.44 -5.46 -24.15
CA PRO A 204 10.71 -5.35 -25.41
C PRO A 204 10.67 -3.94 -25.99
N VAL A 205 11.02 -2.92 -25.21
CA VAL A 205 11.07 -1.51 -25.62
C VAL A 205 12.51 -1.10 -25.96
N LYS A 206 13.48 -1.68 -25.25
CA LYS A 206 14.91 -1.38 -25.37
C LYS A 206 15.71 -2.67 -25.57
N PRO A 207 15.62 -3.33 -26.76
CA PRO A 207 16.19 -4.67 -26.98
C PRO A 207 17.72 -4.73 -26.82
N TRP A 208 18.40 -3.59 -26.82
CA TRP A 208 19.83 -3.49 -26.51
C TRP A 208 20.14 -3.61 -25.02
N LYS A 209 19.15 -3.38 -24.13
CA LYS A 209 19.24 -3.64 -22.69
C LYS A 209 19.06 -5.15 -22.47
N LYS A 210 20.12 -5.80 -22.09
CA LYS A 210 20.10 -7.23 -21.75
C LYS A 210 20.64 -7.40 -20.34
N MET A 211 19.95 -8.18 -19.53
CA MET A 211 20.45 -8.65 -18.25
C MET A 211 20.58 -10.16 -18.29
N LYS A 212 21.64 -10.67 -17.70
CA LYS A 212 21.89 -12.10 -17.57
C LYS A 212 21.74 -12.48 -16.12
N PHE A 213 20.98 -13.52 -15.87
CA PHE A 213 20.81 -14.10 -14.54
C PHE A 213 21.50 -15.45 -14.48
N GLU A 214 22.12 -15.74 -13.38
CA GLU A 214 22.67 -17.04 -13.02
C GLU A 214 22.69 -17.16 -11.48
N ASN A 215 22.54 -18.38 -10.96
CA ASN A 215 22.51 -18.66 -9.53
C ASN A 215 21.44 -17.82 -8.79
N VAL A 216 20.22 -17.86 -9.29
CA VAL A 216 19.06 -17.15 -8.77
C VAL A 216 17.96 -18.13 -8.37
N ASP A 217 17.04 -17.69 -7.51
CA ASP A 217 15.80 -18.42 -7.28
C ASP A 217 14.72 -17.90 -8.21
N VAL A 218 13.91 -18.82 -8.76
CA VAL A 218 12.84 -18.49 -9.70
C VAL A 218 11.53 -19.05 -9.21
N LYS A 219 10.48 -18.23 -9.19
CA LYS A 219 9.15 -18.61 -8.73
C LYS A 219 8.10 -18.26 -9.76
N GLU A 220 7.27 -19.22 -10.16
CA GLU A 220 6.07 -18.95 -10.96
C GLU A 220 5.05 -18.19 -10.09
N LEU A 221 4.56 -17.03 -10.60
CA LEU A 221 3.64 -16.16 -9.86
C LEU A 221 2.17 -16.49 -10.12
N GLN A 222 1.87 -17.22 -11.19
CA GLN A 222 0.50 -17.53 -11.56
C GLN A 222 -0.06 -18.63 -10.64
N VAL A 223 -1.21 -18.35 -10.04
CA VAL A 223 -1.92 -19.29 -9.17
C VAL A 223 -3.26 -19.67 -9.84
N PRO A 224 -3.55 -20.96 -10.00
CA PRO A 224 -4.84 -21.39 -10.60
C PRO A 224 -6.00 -21.04 -9.65
N ILE A 225 -6.97 -20.28 -10.16
CA ILE A 225 -8.20 -19.95 -9.43
C ILE A 225 -9.34 -20.89 -9.82
N PHE A 226 -9.47 -21.20 -11.14
CA PHE A 226 -10.44 -22.14 -11.66
C PHE A 226 -9.76 -23.19 -12.55
N ARG A 227 -10.23 -24.42 -12.48
CA ARG A 227 -9.95 -25.51 -13.43
C ARG A 227 -11.25 -26.18 -13.83
N ASP A 228 -11.46 -26.33 -15.13
CA ASP A 228 -12.67 -26.95 -15.69
C ASP A 228 -13.98 -26.40 -15.09
N GLY A 229 -14.05 -25.07 -14.92
CA GLY A 229 -15.19 -24.37 -14.35
C GLY A 229 -15.35 -24.50 -12.83
N LYS A 230 -14.45 -25.20 -12.14
CA LYS A 230 -14.48 -25.38 -10.68
C LYS A 230 -13.47 -24.47 -10.00
N LEU A 231 -13.88 -23.82 -8.90
CA LEU A 231 -12.98 -23.07 -8.03
C LEU A 231 -11.99 -24.04 -7.37
N VAL A 232 -10.70 -23.80 -7.56
CA VAL A 232 -9.59 -24.61 -6.99
C VAL A 232 -8.69 -23.80 -6.08
N TYR A 233 -8.98 -22.52 -5.86
CA TYR A 233 -8.23 -21.63 -5.00
C TYR A 233 -8.88 -21.52 -3.63
N ASP A 234 -8.12 -21.86 -2.59
CA ASP A 234 -8.55 -21.64 -1.22
C ASP A 234 -8.27 -20.18 -0.83
N LYS A 235 -9.35 -19.46 -0.54
CA LYS A 235 -9.24 -18.05 -0.14
C LYS A 235 -8.52 -17.94 1.21
N PRO A 236 -7.38 -17.25 1.28
CA PRO A 236 -6.65 -17.10 2.54
C PRO A 236 -7.40 -16.21 3.53
N GLU A 237 -7.20 -16.47 4.81
CA GLU A 237 -7.69 -15.63 5.89
C GLU A 237 -6.94 -14.29 5.93
N LEU A 238 -7.57 -13.25 6.52
CA LEU A 238 -7.03 -11.90 6.55
C LEU A 238 -5.62 -11.82 7.16
N ASP A 239 -5.37 -12.56 8.23
CA ASP A 239 -4.06 -12.54 8.89
C ASP A 239 -2.97 -13.18 8.02
N ALA A 240 -3.30 -14.20 7.22
CA ALA A 240 -2.39 -14.77 6.23
C ALA A 240 -2.08 -13.77 5.10
N ILE A 241 -3.08 -13.00 4.64
CA ILE A 241 -2.87 -11.93 3.65
C ILE A 241 -1.96 -10.84 4.22
N LYS A 242 -2.18 -10.41 5.46
CA LYS A 242 -1.32 -9.42 6.14
C LYS A 242 0.11 -9.90 6.28
N ALA A 243 0.31 -11.15 6.72
CA ALA A 243 1.64 -11.73 6.86
C ALA A 243 2.36 -11.81 5.50
N TYR A 244 1.64 -12.20 4.44
CA TYR A 244 2.19 -12.20 3.07
C TYR A 244 2.62 -10.81 2.61
N VAL A 245 1.80 -9.78 2.84
CA VAL A 245 2.15 -8.39 2.48
C VAL A 245 3.39 -7.91 3.25
N THR A 246 3.44 -8.17 4.56
CA THR A 246 4.59 -7.82 5.39
C THR A 246 5.87 -8.49 4.88
N GLU A 247 5.82 -9.80 4.60
CA GLU A 247 6.95 -10.54 4.04
C GLU A 247 7.44 -9.97 2.71
N GLN A 248 6.49 -9.59 1.81
CA GLN A 248 6.86 -8.98 0.53
C GLN A 248 7.57 -7.62 0.72
N LEU A 249 7.01 -6.74 1.57
CA LEU A 249 7.53 -5.40 1.77
C LEU A 249 8.86 -5.39 2.54
N ASP A 250 9.01 -6.23 3.53
CA ASP A 250 10.18 -6.21 4.41
C ASP A 250 11.38 -6.97 3.83
N HIS A 251 11.13 -8.00 2.99
CA HIS A 251 12.18 -8.94 2.60
C HIS A 251 12.30 -9.21 1.10
N GLN A 252 11.34 -8.80 0.26
CA GLN A 252 11.35 -9.17 -1.15
C GLN A 252 11.30 -7.99 -2.12
N ILE A 253 10.70 -6.85 -1.73
CA ILE A 253 10.58 -5.66 -2.58
C ILE A 253 11.55 -4.59 -2.11
N TRP A 254 12.38 -4.07 -3.02
CA TRP A 254 13.36 -3.03 -2.72
C TRP A 254 12.70 -1.77 -2.15
N GLU A 255 13.34 -1.12 -1.17
CA GLU A 255 12.88 0.14 -0.58
C GLU A 255 12.66 1.23 -1.64
N GLU A 256 13.49 1.24 -2.67
CA GLU A 256 13.40 2.18 -3.79
C GLU A 256 12.11 2.01 -4.60
N GLU A 257 11.58 0.80 -4.72
CA GLU A 257 10.31 0.52 -5.40
C GLU A 257 9.09 0.91 -4.54
N GLN A 258 9.26 1.00 -3.22
CA GLN A 258 8.21 1.35 -2.28
C GLN A 258 8.03 2.88 -2.08
N ARG A 259 8.80 3.71 -2.76
CA ARG A 259 8.73 5.18 -2.62
C ARG A 259 7.43 5.72 -3.20
N PHE A 260 6.80 6.66 -2.50
CA PHE A 260 5.60 7.35 -3.00
C PHE A 260 5.90 8.28 -4.18
N THR A 261 7.08 8.89 -4.17
CA THR A 261 7.51 9.85 -5.18
C THR A 261 8.69 9.27 -5.93
N ASN A 262 8.56 9.18 -7.25
CA ASN A 262 9.59 8.65 -8.13
C ASN A 262 10.09 7.26 -7.68
N PRO A 263 9.21 6.24 -7.58
CA PRO A 263 9.64 4.88 -7.27
C PRO A 263 10.56 4.35 -8.37
N HIS A 264 11.46 3.46 -8.01
CA HIS A 264 12.16 2.64 -9.00
C HIS A 264 11.15 1.70 -9.67
N ILE A 265 11.24 1.59 -10.99
CA ILE A 265 10.34 0.72 -11.76
C ILE A 265 10.88 -0.70 -11.71
N HIS A 266 10.05 -1.63 -11.26
CA HIS A 266 10.35 -3.05 -11.33
C HIS A 266 10.43 -3.52 -12.80
N TYR A 267 11.46 -4.28 -13.14
CA TYR A 267 11.66 -4.78 -14.50
C TYR A 267 10.75 -5.97 -14.78
N VAL A 268 10.03 -5.90 -15.90
CA VAL A 268 9.16 -6.99 -16.41
C VAL A 268 9.46 -7.18 -17.88
N ASP A 269 10.23 -8.20 -18.20
CA ASP A 269 10.77 -8.42 -19.54
C ASP A 269 10.40 -9.79 -20.11
N LEU A 270 10.75 -10.04 -21.36
CA LEU A 270 10.33 -11.22 -22.11
C LEU A 270 11.46 -12.26 -22.23
N SER A 271 11.11 -13.53 -22.27
CA SER A 271 12.04 -14.55 -22.74
C SER A 271 12.39 -14.30 -24.21
N LYS A 272 13.55 -14.82 -24.62
CA LYS A 272 13.99 -14.72 -26.01
C LYS A 272 12.96 -15.30 -26.97
N LYS A 273 12.38 -16.46 -26.64
CA LYS A 273 11.36 -17.13 -27.46
C LYS A 273 10.11 -16.28 -27.62
N LEU A 274 9.58 -15.74 -26.51
CA LEU A 274 8.40 -14.87 -26.56
C LEU A 274 8.67 -13.59 -27.34
N TYR A 275 9.85 -13.00 -27.17
CA TYR A 275 10.27 -11.83 -27.93
C TYR A 275 10.30 -12.12 -29.44
N GLU A 276 10.91 -13.22 -29.85
CA GLU A 276 11.00 -13.64 -31.27
C GLU A 276 9.60 -13.87 -31.88
N VAL A 277 8.70 -14.55 -31.17
CA VAL A 277 7.30 -14.74 -31.61
C VAL A 277 6.59 -13.39 -31.76
N LYS A 278 6.81 -12.47 -30.84
CA LYS A 278 6.21 -11.13 -30.93
C LYS A 278 6.72 -10.34 -32.14
N GLU A 279 8.02 -10.32 -32.38
CA GLU A 279 8.65 -9.63 -33.50
C GLU A 279 8.21 -10.21 -34.87
N GLU A 280 8.12 -11.53 -34.95
CA GLU A 280 7.62 -12.21 -36.17
C GLU A 280 6.17 -11.77 -36.46
N MET A 281 5.29 -11.81 -35.47
CA MET A 281 3.88 -11.40 -35.65
C MET A 281 3.74 -9.90 -35.97
N LEU A 282 4.59 -9.04 -35.42
CA LEU A 282 4.60 -7.62 -35.76
C LEU A 282 5.06 -7.38 -37.22
N SER A 283 6.05 -8.14 -37.68
CA SER A 283 6.53 -8.03 -39.06
C SER A 283 5.51 -8.52 -40.10
N GLN A 284 4.80 -9.62 -39.80
CA GLN A 284 3.74 -10.16 -40.65
C GLN A 284 2.54 -9.20 -40.73
N GLY A 285 2.11 -8.63 -39.60
CA GLY A 285 0.99 -7.67 -39.55
C GLY A 285 1.27 -6.35 -40.31
N GLN A 286 2.53 -5.99 -40.48
CA GLN A 286 2.91 -4.85 -41.35
C GLN A 286 2.84 -5.20 -42.86
N GLY A 287 3.02 -6.47 -43.22
CA GLY A 287 2.92 -6.93 -44.60
C GLY A 287 1.49 -7.04 -45.16
N GLU A 288 0.47 -7.17 -44.27
CA GLU A 288 -0.94 -7.23 -44.67
C GLU A 288 -1.60 -5.83 -44.81
N LEU A 289 -0.91 -4.77 -44.44
CA LEU A 289 -1.39 -3.36 -44.49
C LEU A 289 -0.96 -2.63 -45.77
N HIS A 290 -0.33 -3.32 -46.71
CA HIS A 290 0.10 -2.81 -48.04
C HIS A 290 -0.61 -3.60 -49.19
#